data_45b005deaa00633ef24af9896f7df851
#
_entry.id   45b005deaa00633ef24af9896f7df851
#
_cell.length_a   1.000
_cell.length_b   1.000
_cell.length_c   1.000
_cell.angle_alpha   90.00
_cell.angle_beta   90.00
_cell.angle_gamma   90.00
#
_symmetry.space_group_name_H-M   'P 1'
#
loop_
_entity.id
_entity.type
_entity.pdbx_description
1 polymer ?
#
loop_
_entity_poly.entity_id
_entity_poly.type
_entity_poly.pdbx_seq_one_letter_code
_entity_poly.pdbx_strand_id
1 'polypeptide(L)'
;MKRISIITLLLCVLSMTGRAQKADSLVECRYLVNGFYFEFAPISVEHLPMYLYSDREKGLAIFVINADRPLTSDDMKYAVPPERVQNFAAIQKMLQEQKEGLAVRTEVPVDPECPKVGDKIPRFEVKDTEGNSYTEGNTAGKPLVLNFWYTGCRPCIREMPEISKWLAAVPDARYLAVTYNKKDEIMDIVTRQGFKFKQVVADKQLNEVFKVKSFPTTVLIDKKGIIRMIMYGTNRQKRDMLLTKLKEIAVEPVM
;
A
#
# COMPACT_ATOMS: atom_id res chain seq x y z
N MET A 1 -70.03 -40.58 0.99
CA MET A 1 -69.63 -39.22 0.50
C MET A 1 -68.55 -38.71 1.39
N LYS A 2 -67.24 -38.87 0.98
CA LYS A 2 -66.09 -38.42 1.73
C LYS A 2 -65.53 -37.21 1.00
N ARG A 3 -65.45 -36.05 1.68
CA ARG A 3 -64.85 -34.82 1.18
C ARG A 3 -63.33 -34.92 1.30
N ILE A 4 -62.63 -34.81 0.17
CA ILE A 4 -61.21 -34.73 0.10
C ILE A 4 -60.85 -33.26 0.33
N SER A 5 -60.07 -33.01 1.40
CA SER A 5 -59.55 -31.69 1.73
C SER A 5 -58.21 -31.49 1.00
N ILE A 6 -58.15 -30.52 0.11
CA ILE A 6 -56.96 -30.15 -0.62
C ILE A 6 -56.12 -29.29 0.30
N ILE A 7 -55.00 -29.83 0.78
CA ILE A 7 -53.96 -29.08 1.50
C ILE A 7 -53.14 -28.36 0.45
N THR A 8 -53.30 -27.06 0.38
CA THR A 8 -52.48 -26.17 -0.46
C THR A 8 -51.12 -26.04 0.19
N LEU A 9 -50.13 -26.71 -0.38
CA LEU A 9 -48.72 -26.58 0.03
C LEU A 9 -48.19 -25.26 -0.48
N LEU A 10 -48.05 -24.27 0.41
CA LEU A 10 -47.43 -22.98 0.13
C LEU A 10 -45.92 -23.17 0.04
N LEU A 11 -45.41 -23.31 -1.17
CA LEU A 11 -43.97 -23.28 -1.43
C LEU A 11 -43.45 -21.84 -1.17
N CYS A 12 -42.91 -21.60 0.00
CA CYS A 12 -42.04 -20.47 0.24
C CYS A 12 -40.78 -20.62 -0.63
N VAL A 13 -40.78 -20.01 -1.79
CA VAL A 13 -39.56 -19.74 -2.54
C VAL A 13 -38.79 -18.67 -1.77
N LEU A 14 -37.90 -19.10 -0.89
CA LEU A 14 -36.83 -18.25 -0.37
C LEU A 14 -35.98 -17.84 -1.58
N SER A 15 -36.23 -16.65 -2.08
CA SER A 15 -35.32 -15.95 -2.97
C SER A 15 -34.03 -15.69 -2.16
N MET A 16 -33.13 -16.66 -2.19
CA MET A 16 -31.73 -16.41 -1.92
C MET A 16 -31.26 -15.45 -3.00
N THR A 17 -31.31 -14.15 -2.70
CA THR A 17 -30.50 -13.16 -3.41
C THR A 17 -29.05 -13.55 -3.12
N GLY A 18 -28.54 -14.46 -3.96
CA GLY A 18 -27.14 -14.75 -4.02
C GLY A 18 -26.45 -13.41 -4.29
N ARG A 19 -25.77 -12.87 -3.27
CA ARG A 19 -24.64 -11.99 -3.52
C ARG A 19 -23.79 -12.75 -4.51
N ALA A 20 -23.78 -12.29 -5.77
CA ALA A 20 -22.84 -12.77 -6.76
C ALA A 20 -21.46 -12.59 -6.11
N GLN A 21 -20.88 -13.68 -5.61
CA GLN A 21 -19.47 -13.72 -5.29
C GLN A 21 -18.77 -13.30 -6.58
N LYS A 22 -18.13 -12.15 -6.53
CA LYS A 22 -17.24 -11.67 -7.58
C LYS A 22 -16.38 -12.86 -7.94
N ALA A 23 -16.51 -13.40 -9.16
CA ALA A 23 -15.74 -14.53 -9.61
C ALA A 23 -14.28 -14.25 -9.25
N ASP A 24 -13.70 -15.10 -8.40
CA ASP A 24 -12.37 -14.87 -7.83
C ASP A 24 -11.37 -14.94 -8.98
N SER A 25 -10.98 -13.75 -9.48
CA SER A 25 -9.96 -13.65 -10.52
C SER A 25 -8.64 -14.23 -10.01
N LEU A 26 -7.93 -14.94 -10.88
CA LEU A 26 -6.58 -15.42 -10.58
C LEU A 26 -5.67 -14.23 -10.24
N VAL A 27 -4.77 -14.44 -9.30
CA VAL A 27 -3.85 -13.42 -8.77
C VAL A 27 -2.42 -13.78 -9.20
N GLU A 28 -1.70 -12.81 -9.78
CA GLU A 28 -0.27 -12.94 -10.04
C GLU A 28 0.48 -12.81 -8.72
N CYS A 29 0.91 -13.93 -8.15
CA CYS A 29 1.71 -13.96 -6.93
C CYS A 29 3.19 -13.88 -7.28
N ARG A 30 3.90 -12.99 -6.63
CA ARG A 30 5.35 -12.79 -6.80
C ARG A 30 6.17 -13.26 -5.63
N TYR A 31 5.53 -13.64 -4.52
CA TYR A 31 6.21 -14.06 -3.30
C TYR A 31 5.65 -15.36 -2.78
N LEU A 32 6.56 -16.24 -2.36
CA LEU A 32 6.29 -17.46 -1.61
C LEU A 32 7.02 -17.33 -0.27
N VAL A 33 6.26 -17.28 0.82
CA VAL A 33 6.80 -17.09 2.18
C VAL A 33 6.32 -18.22 3.07
N ASN A 34 7.23 -19.04 3.56
CA ASN A 34 6.90 -20.20 4.42
C ASN A 34 5.76 -21.08 3.86
N GLY A 35 5.70 -21.26 2.54
CA GLY A 35 4.67 -22.06 1.87
C GLY A 35 3.39 -21.31 1.50
N PHE A 36 3.24 -20.03 1.86
CA PHE A 36 2.10 -19.20 1.52
C PHE A 36 2.42 -18.23 0.37
N TYR A 37 1.47 -18.05 -0.55
CA TYR A 37 1.60 -17.17 -1.71
C TYR A 37 1.10 -15.77 -1.43
N PHE A 38 1.80 -14.76 -1.97
CA PHE A 38 1.45 -13.35 -1.83
C PHE A 38 1.69 -12.60 -3.15
N GLU A 39 0.83 -11.63 -3.43
CA GLU A 39 1.05 -10.68 -4.52
C GLU A 39 2.25 -9.77 -4.22
N PHE A 40 2.43 -9.38 -2.96
CA PHE A 40 3.51 -8.53 -2.45
C PHE A 40 4.14 -9.17 -1.22
N ALA A 41 5.43 -8.86 -0.96
CA ALA A 41 6.08 -9.33 0.27
C ALA A 41 5.33 -8.84 1.51
N PRO A 42 4.98 -9.71 2.46
CA PRO A 42 4.43 -9.30 3.75
C PRO A 42 5.41 -8.39 4.49
N ILE A 43 4.89 -7.32 5.12
CA ILE A 43 5.73 -6.30 5.76
C ILE A 43 6.60 -6.89 6.87
N SER A 44 6.08 -7.87 7.61
CA SER A 44 6.82 -8.51 8.70
C SER A 44 8.10 -9.20 8.27
N VAL A 45 8.22 -9.56 6.99
CA VAL A 45 9.33 -10.34 6.43
C VAL A 45 10.02 -9.71 5.22
N GLU A 46 9.56 -8.55 4.74
CA GLU A 46 10.12 -7.92 3.53
C GLU A 46 11.60 -7.50 3.67
N HIS A 47 12.11 -7.41 4.90
CA HIS A 47 13.51 -7.12 5.22
C HIS A 47 14.40 -8.37 5.25
N LEU A 48 13.82 -9.57 5.20
CA LEU A 48 14.57 -10.81 5.23
C LEU A 48 15.19 -11.12 3.86
N PRO A 49 16.28 -11.90 3.82
CA PRO A 49 16.85 -12.39 2.58
C PRO A 49 15.80 -13.08 1.71
N MET A 50 15.79 -12.76 0.42
CA MET A 50 14.92 -13.42 -0.54
C MET A 50 15.71 -13.99 -1.71
N TYR A 51 15.16 -15.03 -2.31
CA TYR A 51 15.76 -15.74 -3.43
C TYR A 51 14.82 -15.71 -4.63
N LEU A 52 15.31 -15.24 -5.77
CA LEU A 52 14.56 -15.22 -7.02
C LEU A 52 14.69 -16.54 -7.75
N TYR A 53 13.56 -17.17 -8.03
CA TYR A 53 13.41 -18.28 -8.96
C TYR A 53 12.72 -17.76 -10.23
N SER A 54 13.24 -18.08 -11.40
CA SER A 54 12.66 -17.57 -12.64
C SER A 54 12.86 -18.51 -13.82
N ASP A 55 11.85 -18.55 -14.69
CA ASP A 55 11.87 -19.20 -16.00
C ASP A 55 11.53 -18.15 -17.05
N ARG A 56 12.55 -17.64 -17.74
CA ARG A 56 12.40 -16.55 -18.72
C ARG A 56 11.61 -16.99 -19.95
N GLU A 57 11.71 -18.25 -20.35
CA GLU A 57 10.99 -18.78 -21.54
C GLU A 57 9.48 -18.81 -21.28
N LYS A 58 9.09 -19.13 -20.04
CA LYS A 58 7.69 -19.15 -19.61
C LYS A 58 7.20 -17.83 -19.01
N GLY A 59 8.07 -16.82 -18.87
CA GLY A 59 7.73 -15.55 -18.23
C GLY A 59 7.38 -15.69 -16.75
N LEU A 60 7.92 -16.70 -16.06
CA LEU A 60 7.66 -16.96 -14.64
C LEU A 60 8.76 -16.38 -13.77
N ALA A 61 8.36 -15.80 -12.64
CA ALA A 61 9.29 -15.36 -11.60
C ALA A 61 8.59 -15.34 -10.24
N ILE A 62 9.28 -15.82 -9.19
CA ILE A 62 8.79 -15.77 -7.82
C ILE A 62 9.96 -15.55 -6.86
N PHE A 63 9.74 -14.70 -5.86
CA PHE A 63 10.67 -14.51 -4.74
C PHE A 63 10.28 -15.44 -3.61
N VAL A 64 11.25 -16.19 -3.10
CA VAL A 64 11.07 -17.08 -1.95
C VAL A 64 11.73 -16.47 -0.73
N ILE A 65 10.97 -16.34 0.35
CA ILE A 65 11.44 -15.87 1.66
C ILE A 65 11.22 -17.01 2.66
N ASN A 66 12.29 -17.47 3.29
CA ASN A 66 12.24 -18.45 4.38
C ASN A 66 12.39 -17.69 5.70
N ALA A 67 11.26 -17.37 6.34
CA ALA A 67 11.26 -16.72 7.64
C ALA A 67 11.45 -17.75 8.75
N ASP A 68 12.27 -17.41 9.72
CA ASP A 68 12.55 -18.20 10.93
C ASP A 68 11.41 -18.17 11.97
N ARG A 69 10.37 -17.37 11.69
CA ARG A 69 9.19 -17.17 12.54
C ARG A 69 7.89 -17.34 11.75
N PRO A 70 6.79 -17.68 12.41
CA PRO A 70 5.48 -17.72 11.76
C PRO A 70 5.08 -16.32 11.25
N LEU A 71 4.32 -16.29 10.15
CA LEU A 71 3.68 -15.09 9.65
C LEU A 71 2.62 -14.60 10.65
N THR A 72 2.45 -13.29 10.72
CA THR A 72 1.44 -12.68 11.61
C THR A 72 0.03 -12.88 11.07
N SER A 73 -0.99 -12.76 11.94
CA SER A 73 -2.39 -12.77 11.50
C SER A 73 -2.69 -11.64 10.51
N ASP A 74 -2.00 -10.51 10.60
CA ASP A 74 -2.13 -9.41 9.67
C ASP A 74 -1.53 -9.72 8.30
N ASP A 75 -0.39 -10.40 8.24
CA ASP A 75 0.17 -10.88 6.98
C ASP A 75 -0.76 -11.89 6.31
N MET A 76 -1.31 -12.83 7.07
CA MET A 76 -2.17 -13.89 6.56
C MET A 76 -3.48 -13.39 5.92
N LYS A 77 -3.94 -12.17 6.25
CA LYS A 77 -5.07 -11.52 5.56
C LYS A 77 -4.83 -11.29 4.07
N TYR A 78 -3.57 -11.25 3.65
CA TYR A 78 -3.13 -10.99 2.28
C TYR A 78 -2.59 -12.25 1.58
N ALA A 79 -2.59 -13.39 2.25
CA ALA A 79 -2.24 -14.66 1.65
C ALA A 79 -3.24 -15.04 0.55
N VAL A 80 -2.73 -15.51 -0.58
CA VAL A 80 -3.53 -15.96 -1.73
C VAL A 80 -3.61 -17.47 -1.68
N PRO A 81 -4.81 -18.06 -1.62
CA PRO A 81 -4.95 -19.51 -1.61
C PRO A 81 -4.49 -20.10 -2.96
N PRO A 82 -3.92 -21.31 -2.97
CA PRO A 82 -3.29 -21.93 -4.14
C PRO A 82 -4.17 -21.95 -5.40
N GLU A 83 -5.46 -22.19 -5.23
CA GLU A 83 -6.45 -22.25 -6.33
C GLU A 83 -6.68 -20.91 -7.03
N ARG A 84 -6.26 -19.82 -6.40
CA ARG A 84 -6.32 -18.45 -6.96
C ARG A 84 -4.99 -17.96 -7.52
N VAL A 85 -3.90 -18.69 -7.33
CA VAL A 85 -2.57 -18.29 -7.83
C VAL A 85 -2.50 -18.52 -9.32
N GLN A 86 -2.23 -17.47 -10.09
CA GLN A 86 -1.98 -17.58 -11.52
C GLN A 86 -0.74 -18.43 -11.79
N ASN A 87 -0.84 -19.35 -12.74
CA ASN A 87 0.25 -20.27 -13.11
C ASN A 87 0.77 -21.16 -11.96
N PHE A 88 -0.04 -21.48 -10.96
CA PHE A 88 0.35 -22.23 -9.76
C PHE A 88 1.16 -23.51 -10.09
N ALA A 89 0.63 -24.39 -10.96
CA ALA A 89 1.30 -25.64 -11.31
C ALA A 89 2.66 -25.41 -11.99
N ALA A 90 2.77 -24.39 -12.84
CA ALA A 90 4.03 -24.04 -13.51
C ALA A 90 5.06 -23.48 -12.53
N ILE A 91 4.63 -22.66 -11.56
CA ILE A 91 5.49 -22.17 -10.48
C ILE A 91 5.98 -23.32 -9.61
N GLN A 92 5.11 -24.26 -9.22
CA GLN A 92 5.50 -25.43 -8.42
C GLN A 92 6.54 -26.28 -9.15
N LYS A 93 6.33 -26.53 -10.46
CA LYS A 93 7.29 -27.27 -11.28
C LYS A 93 8.64 -26.57 -11.35
N MET A 94 8.65 -25.26 -11.60
CA MET A 94 9.87 -24.44 -11.63
C MET A 94 10.65 -24.52 -10.31
N LEU A 95 9.97 -24.42 -9.17
CA LEU A 95 10.58 -24.51 -7.83
C LEU A 95 11.16 -25.90 -7.53
N GLN A 96 10.56 -26.97 -8.09
CA GLN A 96 11.07 -28.34 -7.95
C GLN A 96 12.30 -28.60 -8.83
N GLU A 97 12.36 -27.99 -10.01
CA GLU A 97 13.44 -28.17 -10.99
C GLU A 97 14.68 -27.33 -10.66
N GLN A 98 14.51 -26.15 -10.05
CA GLN A 98 15.59 -25.25 -9.68
C GLN A 98 16.04 -25.49 -8.23
N LYS A 99 17.25 -25.98 -8.05
CA LYS A 99 17.80 -26.30 -6.72
C LYS A 99 18.11 -25.07 -5.88
N GLU A 100 18.49 -23.96 -6.53
CA GLU A 100 18.89 -22.72 -5.86
C GLU A 100 18.30 -21.50 -6.56
N GLY A 101 17.84 -20.53 -5.77
CA GLY A 101 17.39 -19.22 -6.25
C GLY A 101 18.53 -18.21 -6.24
N LEU A 102 18.44 -17.19 -7.08
CA LEU A 102 19.36 -16.06 -7.06
C LEU A 102 19.08 -15.20 -5.82
N ALA A 103 20.08 -15.04 -4.93
CA ALA A 103 19.96 -14.17 -3.77
C ALA A 103 19.74 -12.71 -4.19
N VAL A 104 18.73 -12.06 -3.63
CA VAL A 104 18.35 -10.68 -3.93
C VAL A 104 18.56 -9.81 -2.70
N ARG A 105 19.20 -8.66 -2.91
CA ARG A 105 19.41 -7.68 -1.84
C ARG A 105 18.08 -6.98 -1.53
N THR A 106 17.66 -6.99 -0.27
CA THR A 106 16.34 -6.48 0.18
C THR A 106 16.43 -5.17 0.93
N GLU A 107 17.63 -4.75 1.33
CA GLU A 107 17.82 -3.54 2.12
C GLU A 107 17.52 -2.29 1.29
N VAL A 108 16.53 -1.50 1.74
CA VAL A 108 16.39 -0.11 1.32
C VAL A 108 17.46 0.69 2.07
N PRO A 109 18.40 1.33 1.39
CA PRO A 109 19.40 2.15 2.07
C PRO A 109 18.69 3.32 2.76
N VAL A 110 18.57 3.26 4.08
CA VAL A 110 18.08 4.37 4.89
C VAL A 110 19.28 5.20 5.32
N ASP A 111 19.25 6.50 5.00
CA ASP A 111 20.26 7.43 5.43
C ASP A 111 20.21 7.57 6.96
N PRO A 112 21.32 7.43 7.70
CA PRO A 112 21.33 7.56 9.16
C PRO A 112 20.81 8.90 9.69
N GLU A 113 20.92 9.96 8.88
CA GLU A 113 20.43 11.31 9.21
C GLU A 113 18.98 11.53 8.83
N CYS A 114 18.31 10.54 8.22
CA CYS A 114 16.90 10.64 7.91
C CYS A 114 16.09 10.72 9.20
N PRO A 115 15.09 11.62 9.30
CA PRO A 115 14.16 11.67 10.42
C PRO A 115 13.49 10.31 10.66
N LYS A 116 13.30 9.94 11.93
CA LYS A 116 12.79 8.64 12.37
C LYS A 116 11.43 8.77 13.01
N VAL A 117 10.74 7.65 13.12
CA VAL A 117 9.49 7.57 13.91
C VAL A 117 9.81 7.98 15.37
N GLY A 118 9.02 8.92 15.90
CA GLY A 118 9.22 9.54 17.19
C GLY A 118 9.88 10.91 17.14
N ASP A 119 10.57 11.24 16.06
CA ASP A 119 11.17 12.57 15.89
C ASP A 119 10.10 13.61 15.59
N LYS A 120 10.37 14.85 16.00
CA LYS A 120 9.60 16.00 15.55
C LYS A 120 9.96 16.31 14.10
N ILE A 121 8.95 16.60 13.28
CA ILE A 121 9.19 17.01 11.89
C ILE A 121 10.11 18.24 11.86
N PRO A 122 11.20 18.22 11.06
CA PRO A 122 12.07 19.39 10.90
C PRO A 122 11.30 20.57 10.29
N ARG A 123 11.85 21.78 10.44
CA ARG A 123 11.28 22.99 9.82
C ARG A 123 11.26 22.86 8.31
N PHE A 124 10.14 23.26 7.73
CA PHE A 124 9.97 23.36 6.28
C PHE A 124 9.04 24.51 5.90
N GLU A 125 9.20 25.03 4.69
CA GLU A 125 8.28 25.98 4.09
C GLU A 125 8.14 25.64 2.60
N VAL A 126 6.96 25.18 2.22
CA VAL A 126 6.66 24.78 0.83
C VAL A 126 5.33 25.37 0.38
N LYS A 127 5.15 25.47 -0.95
CA LYS A 127 3.89 25.90 -1.55
C LYS A 127 3.34 24.81 -2.47
N ASP A 128 2.01 24.67 -2.47
CA ASP A 128 1.34 23.84 -3.45
C ASP A 128 1.17 24.56 -4.81
N THR A 129 0.65 23.83 -5.79
CA THR A 129 0.40 24.36 -7.15
C THR A 129 -0.68 25.42 -7.21
N GLU A 130 -1.44 25.65 -6.13
CA GLU A 130 -2.46 26.70 -5.98
C GLU A 130 -1.90 27.93 -5.24
N GLY A 131 -0.65 27.87 -4.73
CA GLY A 131 0.01 28.95 -4.02
C GLY A 131 -0.20 28.94 -2.50
N ASN A 132 -0.88 27.93 -1.94
CA ASN A 132 -1.05 27.80 -0.50
C ASN A 132 0.28 27.42 0.14
N SER A 133 0.67 28.10 1.24
CA SER A 133 1.90 27.85 1.97
C SER A 133 1.67 26.85 3.11
N TYR A 134 2.62 25.93 3.27
CA TYR A 134 2.65 24.91 4.33
C TYR A 134 3.98 25.00 5.07
N THR A 135 3.90 25.04 6.38
CA THR A 135 5.04 25.01 7.31
C THR A 135 4.75 24.01 8.42
N GLU A 136 5.75 23.60 9.18
CA GLU A 136 5.54 22.80 10.38
C GLU A 136 4.58 23.46 11.38
N GLY A 137 4.62 24.79 11.46
CA GLY A 137 3.75 25.56 12.36
C GLY A 137 2.29 25.59 11.91
N ASN A 138 2.01 25.91 10.62
CA ASN A 138 0.63 26.01 10.15
C ASN A 138 0.00 24.65 9.81
N THR A 139 0.80 23.58 9.76
CA THR A 139 0.30 22.19 9.66
C THR A 139 0.04 21.54 11.02
N ALA A 140 0.51 22.12 12.12
CA ALA A 140 0.21 21.65 13.47
C ALA A 140 -1.31 21.65 13.77
N GLY A 141 -1.73 20.83 14.74
CA GLY A 141 -3.13 20.69 15.15
C GLY A 141 -3.98 19.75 14.30
N LYS A 142 -3.47 19.31 13.14
CA LYS A 142 -4.09 18.31 12.26
C LYS A 142 -3.06 17.26 11.86
N PRO A 143 -3.46 16.00 11.64
CA PRO A 143 -2.56 15.02 11.04
C PRO A 143 -2.07 15.49 9.68
N LEU A 144 -0.81 15.22 9.35
CA LEU A 144 -0.21 15.54 8.06
C LEU A 144 0.29 14.27 7.39
N VAL A 145 -0.10 14.08 6.13
CA VAL A 145 0.37 13.02 5.25
C VAL A 145 1.28 13.63 4.19
N LEU A 146 2.53 13.19 4.13
CA LEU A 146 3.45 13.50 3.04
C LEU A 146 3.60 12.24 2.18
N ASN A 147 3.28 12.33 0.90
CA ASN A 147 3.50 11.25 -0.06
C ASN A 147 4.50 11.71 -1.12
N PHE A 148 5.69 11.11 -1.12
CA PHE A 148 6.77 11.43 -2.05
C PHE A 148 6.65 10.57 -3.30
N TRP A 149 6.67 11.21 -4.49
CA TRP A 149 6.49 10.56 -5.76
C TRP A 149 7.22 11.26 -6.92
N TYR A 150 7.25 10.65 -8.10
CA TYR A 150 7.73 11.29 -9.33
C TYR A 150 7.06 10.67 -10.58
N THR A 151 7.18 11.34 -11.74
CA THR A 151 6.45 10.98 -12.96
C THR A 151 6.84 9.63 -13.55
N GLY A 152 8.06 9.14 -13.33
CA GLY A 152 8.52 7.81 -13.76
C GLY A 152 8.19 6.67 -12.79
N CYS A 153 7.61 6.99 -11.63
CA CYS A 153 7.30 6.01 -10.59
C CYS A 153 5.95 5.31 -10.86
N ARG A 154 5.97 4.18 -11.57
CA ARG A 154 4.74 3.42 -11.86
C ARG A 154 3.97 2.97 -10.60
N PRO A 155 4.61 2.47 -9.53
CA PRO A 155 3.90 2.14 -8.29
C PRO A 155 3.22 3.35 -7.67
N CYS A 156 3.88 4.53 -7.66
CA CYS A 156 3.30 5.76 -7.14
C CYS A 156 2.02 6.14 -7.90
N ILE A 157 2.08 6.12 -9.24
CA ILE A 157 0.94 6.47 -10.09
C ILE A 157 -0.24 5.52 -9.87
N ARG A 158 0.03 4.21 -9.72
CA ARG A 158 -1.02 3.21 -9.48
C ARG A 158 -1.70 3.34 -8.12
N GLU A 159 -1.03 3.84 -7.08
CA GLU A 159 -1.65 4.01 -5.76
C GLU A 159 -2.52 5.26 -5.64
N MET A 160 -2.32 6.28 -6.49
CA MET A 160 -2.99 7.59 -6.39
C MET A 160 -4.52 7.52 -6.23
N PRO A 161 -5.27 6.73 -7.02
CA PRO A 161 -6.72 6.60 -6.84
C PRO A 161 -7.10 6.02 -5.47
N GLU A 162 -6.29 5.10 -4.94
CA GLU A 162 -6.56 4.44 -3.68
C GLU A 162 -6.30 5.36 -2.48
N ILE A 163 -5.13 6.02 -2.45
CA ILE A 163 -4.81 6.95 -1.36
C ILE A 163 -5.66 8.23 -1.42
N SER A 164 -6.18 8.61 -2.58
CA SER A 164 -7.13 9.72 -2.70
C SER A 164 -8.43 9.48 -1.91
N LYS A 165 -8.81 8.23 -1.66
CA LYS A 165 -9.97 7.87 -0.83
C LYS A 165 -9.77 8.22 0.65
N TRP A 166 -8.52 8.42 1.08
CA TRP A 166 -8.20 8.76 2.48
C TRP A 166 -8.76 10.12 2.90
N LEU A 167 -8.91 11.07 1.94
CA LEU A 167 -9.51 12.37 2.23
C LEU A 167 -10.95 12.24 2.76
N ALA A 168 -11.71 11.29 2.24
CA ALA A 168 -13.06 11.01 2.73
C ALA A 168 -13.04 10.22 4.05
N ALA A 169 -12.04 9.35 4.25
CA ALA A 169 -11.93 8.53 5.45
C ALA A 169 -11.42 9.32 6.68
N VAL A 170 -10.56 10.33 6.47
CA VAL A 170 -9.99 11.21 7.50
C VAL A 170 -9.96 12.65 6.98
N PRO A 171 -11.12 13.34 6.92
CA PRO A 171 -11.25 14.66 6.28
C PRO A 171 -10.47 15.77 7.00
N ASP A 172 -10.18 15.60 8.28
CA ASP A 172 -9.44 16.59 9.08
C ASP A 172 -7.92 16.52 8.90
N ALA A 173 -7.37 15.52 8.20
CA ALA A 173 -5.96 15.45 7.91
C ALA A 173 -5.58 16.36 6.73
N ARG A 174 -4.32 16.76 6.67
CA ARG A 174 -3.70 17.44 5.54
C ARG A 174 -2.95 16.45 4.68
N TYR A 175 -3.08 16.60 3.36
CA TYR A 175 -2.53 15.66 2.38
C TYR A 175 -1.68 16.40 1.36
N LEU A 176 -0.36 16.22 1.42
CA LEU A 176 0.60 16.79 0.49
C LEU A 176 1.28 15.69 -0.32
N ALA A 177 1.26 15.83 -1.62
CA ALA A 177 2.03 15.02 -2.54
C ALA A 177 3.26 15.82 -2.96
N VAL A 178 4.44 15.32 -2.63
CA VAL A 178 5.72 16.01 -2.78
C VAL A 178 6.49 15.40 -3.95
N THR A 179 6.90 16.24 -4.90
CA THR A 179 7.67 15.81 -6.06
C THR A 179 8.72 16.83 -6.47
N TYR A 180 9.85 16.33 -6.97
CA TYR A 180 10.86 17.18 -7.61
C TYR A 180 10.52 17.58 -9.05
N ASN A 181 9.50 16.94 -9.65
CA ASN A 181 8.99 17.31 -10.96
C ASN A 181 8.32 18.69 -10.94
N LYS A 182 8.32 19.36 -12.09
CA LYS A 182 7.63 20.65 -12.28
C LYS A 182 6.12 20.45 -12.47
N LYS A 183 5.36 21.54 -12.31
CA LYS A 183 3.90 21.53 -12.42
C LYS A 183 3.40 21.00 -13.77
N ASP A 184 3.98 21.46 -14.86
CA ASP A 184 3.63 21.07 -16.23
C ASP A 184 3.87 19.58 -16.52
N GLU A 185 4.88 18.98 -15.87
CA GLU A 185 5.21 17.56 -16.01
C GLU A 185 4.22 16.63 -15.31
N ILE A 186 3.51 17.12 -14.29
CA ILE A 186 2.68 16.26 -13.42
C ILE A 186 1.18 16.36 -13.67
N MET A 187 0.67 17.51 -14.16
CA MET A 187 -0.76 17.81 -14.13
C MET A 187 -1.61 16.82 -14.93
N ASP A 188 -1.11 16.31 -16.06
CA ASP A 188 -1.80 15.28 -16.82
C ASP A 188 -1.95 13.97 -16.03
N ILE A 189 -0.90 13.54 -15.33
CA ILE A 189 -0.93 12.34 -14.47
C ILE A 189 -1.91 12.54 -13.32
N VAL A 190 -1.79 13.66 -12.60
CA VAL A 190 -2.65 13.99 -11.45
C VAL A 190 -4.12 13.98 -11.85
N THR A 191 -4.45 14.59 -12.98
CA THR A 191 -5.83 14.66 -13.51
C THR A 191 -6.35 13.28 -13.91
N ARG A 192 -5.59 12.51 -14.71
CA ARG A 192 -5.99 11.17 -15.15
C ARG A 192 -6.18 10.19 -14.01
N GLN A 193 -5.37 10.29 -12.96
CA GLN A 193 -5.47 9.43 -11.78
C GLN A 193 -6.49 9.92 -10.75
N GLY A 194 -7.07 11.10 -10.93
CA GLY A 194 -7.95 11.72 -9.93
C GLY A 194 -7.26 11.91 -8.58
N PHE A 195 -5.95 12.25 -8.60
CA PHE A 195 -5.15 12.37 -7.39
C PHE A 195 -5.49 13.65 -6.63
N LYS A 196 -6.01 13.53 -5.42
CA LYS A 196 -6.62 14.63 -4.66
C LYS A 196 -5.70 15.30 -3.65
N PHE A 197 -4.48 14.81 -3.44
CA PHE A 197 -3.51 15.45 -2.57
C PHE A 197 -3.06 16.77 -3.16
N LYS A 198 -2.78 17.76 -2.30
CA LYS A 198 -2.21 19.03 -2.73
C LYS A 198 -0.78 18.80 -3.22
N GLN A 199 -0.48 19.29 -4.43
CA GLN A 199 0.77 19.01 -5.11
C GLN A 199 1.83 20.05 -4.75
N VAL A 200 2.91 19.63 -4.09
CA VAL A 200 4.13 20.40 -3.86
C VAL A 200 5.14 20.00 -4.94
N VAL A 201 5.45 20.92 -5.84
CA VAL A 201 6.23 20.69 -7.06
C VAL A 201 7.61 21.31 -7.01
N ALA A 202 8.53 20.80 -7.82
CA ALA A 202 9.92 21.24 -7.90
C ALA A 202 10.59 21.32 -6.50
N ASP A 203 10.11 20.48 -5.58
CA ASP A 203 10.57 20.51 -4.20
C ASP A 203 11.97 19.91 -4.07
N LYS A 204 12.81 20.66 -3.36
CA LYS A 204 14.13 20.19 -2.91
C LYS A 204 14.14 20.03 -1.39
N GLN A 205 13.39 20.83 -0.68
CA GLN A 205 13.47 20.97 0.77
C GLN A 205 12.96 19.73 1.50
N LEU A 206 11.73 19.29 1.28
CA LEU A 206 11.17 18.10 1.94
C LEU A 206 11.88 16.82 1.49
N ASN A 207 12.24 16.72 0.20
CA ASN A 207 13.04 15.60 -0.29
C ASN A 207 14.41 15.51 0.38
N GLU A 208 15.09 16.64 0.63
CA GLU A 208 16.37 16.68 1.33
C GLU A 208 16.20 16.41 2.83
N VAL A 209 15.21 17.00 3.48
CA VAL A 209 14.90 16.78 4.90
C VAL A 209 14.65 15.30 5.19
N PHE A 210 13.86 14.62 4.36
CA PHE A 210 13.55 13.21 4.54
C PHE A 210 14.54 12.28 3.83
N LYS A 211 15.59 12.81 3.18
CA LYS A 211 16.61 12.02 2.45
C LYS A 211 15.98 10.96 1.56
N VAL A 212 14.91 11.31 0.83
CA VAL A 212 14.08 10.35 0.08
C VAL A 212 14.89 9.71 -1.05
N LYS A 213 15.14 8.41 -0.96
CA LYS A 213 15.86 7.59 -1.96
C LYS A 213 15.00 6.51 -2.59
N SER A 214 13.79 6.27 -2.05
CA SER A 214 12.86 5.24 -2.51
C SER A 214 11.48 5.84 -2.74
N PHE A 215 10.78 5.40 -3.79
CA PHE A 215 9.46 5.93 -4.14
C PHE A 215 8.45 4.80 -4.41
N PRO A 216 7.17 4.97 -3.98
CA PRO A 216 6.73 6.06 -3.12
C PRO A 216 7.28 5.94 -1.71
N THR A 217 7.43 7.06 -1.02
CA THR A 217 7.60 7.10 0.44
C THR A 217 6.44 7.88 1.02
N THR A 218 5.77 7.32 2.04
CA THR A 218 4.68 8.00 2.74
C THR A 218 5.04 8.19 4.20
N VAL A 219 4.90 9.43 4.69
CA VAL A 219 5.17 9.82 6.08
C VAL A 219 3.89 10.30 6.72
N LEU A 220 3.55 9.76 7.89
CA LEU A 220 2.45 10.20 8.72
C LEU A 220 2.98 10.98 9.93
N ILE A 221 2.48 12.19 10.11
CA ILE A 221 2.84 13.09 11.19
C ILE A 221 1.56 13.40 12.00
N ASP A 222 1.66 13.37 13.33
CA ASP A 222 0.53 13.66 14.19
C ASP A 222 0.29 15.16 14.39
N LYS A 223 -0.76 15.49 15.16
CA LYS A 223 -1.18 16.86 15.48
C LYS A 223 -0.12 17.68 16.22
N LYS A 224 0.86 17.03 16.87
CA LYS A 224 1.98 17.66 17.57
C LYS A 224 3.22 17.83 16.70
N GLY A 225 3.16 17.35 15.45
CA GLY A 225 4.29 17.36 14.54
C GLY A 225 5.27 16.21 14.76
N ILE A 226 4.86 15.13 15.43
CA ILE A 226 5.69 13.95 15.64
C ILE A 226 5.46 12.95 14.50
N ILE A 227 6.54 12.44 13.93
CA ILE A 227 6.52 11.40 12.91
C ILE A 227 6.04 10.08 13.54
N ARG A 228 4.93 9.55 13.07
CA ARG A 228 4.29 8.36 13.61
C ARG A 228 4.47 7.11 12.75
N MET A 229 4.75 7.30 11.46
CA MET A 229 5.04 6.22 10.54
C MET A 229 5.78 6.75 9.31
N ILE A 230 6.77 5.98 8.84
CA ILE A 230 7.42 6.15 7.53
C ILE A 230 7.29 4.82 6.81
N MET A 231 6.74 4.85 5.59
CA MET A 231 6.52 3.66 4.79
C MET A 231 7.18 3.81 3.43
N TYR A 232 8.09 2.88 3.11
CA TYR A 232 8.77 2.82 1.81
C TYR A 232 8.06 1.85 0.87
N GLY A 233 7.86 2.27 -0.38
CA GLY A 233 7.12 1.51 -1.37
C GLY A 233 5.62 1.43 -1.08
N THR A 234 4.87 0.75 -1.96
CA THR A 234 3.41 0.62 -1.82
C THR A 234 2.95 -0.78 -2.18
N ASN A 235 2.02 -1.27 -1.42
CA ASN A 235 1.18 -2.41 -1.72
C ASN A 235 -0.13 -2.28 -0.93
N ARG A 236 -1.07 -3.21 -1.10
CA ARG A 236 -2.36 -3.14 -0.40
C ARG A 236 -2.19 -3.14 1.12
N GLN A 237 -1.39 -4.05 1.66
CA GLN A 237 -1.13 -4.16 3.10
C GLN A 237 -0.54 -2.85 3.66
N LYS A 238 0.47 -2.27 2.98
CA LYS A 238 1.09 -0.99 3.39
C LYS A 238 0.08 0.16 3.42
N ARG A 239 -0.79 0.25 2.40
CA ARG A 239 -1.83 1.29 2.37
C ARG A 239 -2.87 1.12 3.47
N ASP A 240 -3.28 -0.13 3.76
CA ASP A 240 -4.23 -0.44 4.84
C ASP A 240 -3.64 -0.10 6.21
N MET A 241 -2.36 -0.40 6.45
CA MET A 241 -1.65 -0.02 7.68
C MET A 241 -1.51 1.50 7.83
N LEU A 242 -1.13 2.20 6.75
CA LEU A 242 -1.04 3.66 6.75
C LEU A 242 -2.40 4.29 7.08
N LEU A 243 -3.48 3.84 6.44
CA LEU A 243 -4.81 4.37 6.70
C LEU A 243 -5.29 4.08 8.13
N THR A 244 -5.01 2.89 8.65
CA THR A 244 -5.32 2.53 10.04
C THR A 244 -4.59 3.45 11.01
N LYS A 245 -3.27 3.63 10.83
CA LYS A 245 -2.47 4.53 11.66
C LYS A 245 -2.94 5.98 11.55
N LEU A 246 -3.29 6.45 10.35
CA LEU A 246 -3.81 7.81 10.15
C LEU A 246 -5.12 8.03 10.91
N LYS A 247 -6.04 7.06 10.91
CA LYS A 247 -7.28 7.11 11.70
C LYS A 247 -7.00 7.18 13.21
N GLU A 248 -6.05 6.38 13.70
CA GLU A 248 -5.62 6.43 15.11
C GLU A 248 -5.11 7.83 15.49
N ILE A 249 -4.19 8.38 14.69
CA ILE A 249 -3.63 9.73 14.90
C ILE A 249 -4.73 10.82 14.87
N ALA A 250 -5.73 10.65 14.01
CA ALA A 250 -6.79 11.64 13.85
C ALA A 250 -7.71 11.75 15.08
N VAL A 251 -7.91 10.66 15.82
CA VAL A 251 -8.74 10.67 17.05
C VAL A 251 -7.97 10.96 18.32
N GLU A 252 -6.63 10.93 18.29
CA GLU A 252 -5.80 11.28 19.45
C GLU A 252 -6.05 12.75 19.87
N PRO A 253 -6.24 13.03 21.17
CA PRO A 253 -6.43 14.41 21.63
C PRO A 253 -5.15 15.23 21.44
N VAL A 254 -5.30 16.51 21.15
CA VAL A 254 -4.20 17.50 21.25
C VAL A 254 -4.10 17.89 22.73
N MET A 255 -3.32 17.16 23.52
CA MET A 255 -2.99 17.61 24.88
C MET A 255 -1.82 18.59 24.87
#